data_ffdb704a5c4dbaee6df4456e9f7de2f9
#
_entry.id   ffdb704a5c4dbaee6df4456e9f7de2f9
#
_cell.length_a   1.000
_cell.length_b   1.000
_cell.length_c   1.000
_cell.angle_alpha   90.00
_cell.angle_beta   90.00
_cell.angle_gamma   90.00
#
_symmetry.space_group_name_H-M   'P 1'
#
loop_
_entity.id
_entity.type
_entity.pdbx_description
1 polymer ?
#
loop_
_entity_poly.entity_id
_entity_poly.type
_entity_poly.pdbx_seq_one_letter_code
_entity_poly.pdbx_strand_id
1 'polypeptide(L)'
;MKVIVLGAGIVGTASAWFLQKAGHEVIVLERQPGAAQETSFANGGQISVSHAEPWANPSAPLKLLKWLGREDAPLLFRLRPEWLQWRWGMEFLRQCTPGNTAYNIRQIIAIAEYSRQTLQSVRAETNIEYDCETRGILHFYTDQKEFQQSLPAANLMRDLGCPRQTINTNEVIRIEPALAPIRHKIVGGDFTTTDESGDVYKFTTGLASQCAEAGVTFRFNTFVTRLISEGTGASARIVGAEIIDEHGKHQTIRGDSVVVAMGSFSTHLLKPLGINLMIYPGKGYSATYPVIDNALAPRVSMTDDGHKLVISRLGDRLRVAGTCEINGYSRALNPVRCEAITRRTQELFPDACDYNQAQYWAGLRPLTPSNIPYIGKTKYSNLFLNTGHGTLGWTMGCGSGRAIAEIVSGRQPELDFAFTGMARTSVTRAMISIPVHVKNS
;
A
#
# COMPACT_ATOMS: atom_id res chain seq x y z
N MET A 1 -26.19 -6.50 -10.38
CA MET A 1 -25.41 -7.72 -10.62
C MET A 1 -24.92 -8.26 -9.28
N LYS A 2 -24.68 -9.57 -9.21
CA LYS A 2 -24.04 -10.19 -8.05
C LYS A 2 -22.52 -10.20 -8.24
N VAL A 3 -21.80 -9.48 -7.38
CA VAL A 3 -20.35 -9.31 -7.48
C VAL A 3 -19.68 -10.04 -6.31
N ILE A 4 -18.72 -10.90 -6.63
CA ILE A 4 -17.88 -11.58 -5.64
C ILE A 4 -16.58 -10.78 -5.48
N VAL A 5 -16.27 -10.31 -4.27
CA VAL A 5 -15.01 -9.67 -3.93
C VAL A 5 -14.16 -10.67 -3.15
N LEU A 6 -12.91 -10.87 -3.59
CA LEU A 6 -11.99 -11.81 -2.96
C LEU A 6 -10.97 -11.07 -2.10
N GLY A 7 -11.07 -11.26 -0.78
CA GLY A 7 -10.24 -10.58 0.23
C GLY A 7 -10.96 -9.43 0.91
N ALA A 8 -10.85 -9.35 2.25
CA ALA A 8 -11.41 -8.31 3.11
C ALA A 8 -10.34 -7.42 3.78
N GLY A 9 -9.21 -7.19 3.11
CA GLY A 9 -8.30 -6.09 3.44
C GLY A 9 -8.89 -4.75 3.01
N ILE A 10 -8.20 -3.64 3.29
CA ILE A 10 -8.68 -2.28 2.94
C ILE A 10 -9.13 -2.15 1.48
N VAL A 11 -8.38 -2.75 0.54
CA VAL A 11 -8.69 -2.68 -0.89
C VAL A 11 -9.99 -3.41 -1.22
N GLY A 12 -10.17 -4.64 -0.69
CA GLY A 12 -11.37 -5.42 -0.92
C GLY A 12 -12.60 -4.84 -0.25
N THR A 13 -12.46 -4.39 1.01
CA THR A 13 -13.57 -3.77 1.77
C THR A 13 -14.00 -2.43 1.14
N ALA A 14 -13.06 -1.58 0.70
CA ALA A 14 -13.38 -0.37 -0.03
C ALA A 14 -14.05 -0.68 -1.39
N SER A 15 -13.60 -1.72 -2.10
CA SER A 15 -14.27 -2.18 -3.32
C SER A 15 -15.71 -2.60 -3.05
N ALA A 16 -15.94 -3.36 -1.98
CA ALA A 16 -17.27 -3.82 -1.59
C ALA A 16 -18.21 -2.64 -1.24
N TRP A 17 -17.69 -1.64 -0.52
CA TRP A 17 -18.43 -0.42 -0.19
C TRP A 17 -18.93 0.31 -1.44
N PHE A 18 -18.04 0.59 -2.38
CA PHE A 18 -18.40 1.33 -3.59
C PHE A 18 -19.23 0.51 -4.58
N LEU A 19 -19.06 -0.81 -4.63
CA LEU A 19 -19.90 -1.71 -5.43
C LEU A 19 -21.33 -1.75 -4.87
N GLN A 20 -21.49 -1.84 -3.56
CA GLN A 20 -22.80 -1.79 -2.92
C GLN A 20 -23.48 -0.43 -3.18
N LYS A 21 -22.76 0.69 -3.05
CA LYS A 21 -23.29 2.03 -3.38
C LYS A 21 -23.66 2.18 -4.86
N ALA A 22 -23.03 1.41 -5.75
CA ALA A 22 -23.39 1.36 -7.16
C ALA A 22 -24.61 0.45 -7.45
N GLY A 23 -25.26 -0.12 -6.41
CA GLY A 23 -26.47 -0.94 -6.53
C GLY A 23 -26.19 -2.41 -6.86
N HIS A 24 -24.99 -2.92 -6.60
CA HIS A 24 -24.68 -4.34 -6.78
C HIS A 24 -24.99 -5.14 -5.51
N GLU A 25 -25.41 -6.40 -5.68
CA GLU A 25 -25.36 -7.40 -4.61
C GLU A 25 -23.91 -7.83 -4.43
N VAL A 26 -23.34 -7.68 -3.24
CA VAL A 26 -21.91 -7.94 -2.99
C VAL A 26 -21.72 -9.05 -1.96
N ILE A 27 -20.87 -10.02 -2.31
CA ILE A 27 -20.38 -11.05 -1.38
C ILE A 27 -18.86 -10.93 -1.30
N VAL A 28 -18.34 -10.76 -0.09
CA VAL A 28 -16.90 -10.76 0.20
C VAL A 28 -16.49 -12.10 0.75
N LEU A 29 -15.48 -12.74 0.14
CA LEU A 29 -14.89 -13.99 0.60
C LEU A 29 -13.52 -13.73 1.21
N GLU A 30 -13.36 -14.10 2.50
CA GLU A 30 -12.12 -13.89 3.25
C GLU A 30 -11.73 -15.16 4.02
N ARG A 31 -10.47 -15.55 3.90
CA ARG A 31 -9.94 -16.75 4.58
C ARG A 31 -9.71 -16.56 6.08
N GLN A 32 -9.53 -15.34 6.53
CA GLN A 32 -9.32 -15.00 7.94
C GLN A 32 -10.68 -14.90 8.67
N PRO A 33 -10.71 -14.99 10.01
CA PRO A 33 -11.93 -14.90 10.80
C PRO A 33 -12.54 -13.47 10.85
N GLY A 34 -11.91 -12.49 10.23
CA GLY A 34 -12.40 -11.12 10.19
C GLY A 34 -11.72 -10.29 9.10
N ALA A 35 -12.24 -9.09 8.87
CA ALA A 35 -11.62 -8.14 7.96
C ALA A 35 -10.27 -7.63 8.48
N ALA A 36 -9.40 -7.18 7.58
CA ALA A 36 -8.11 -6.52 7.86
C ALA A 36 -7.05 -7.36 8.57
N GLN A 37 -7.15 -8.68 8.62
CA GLN A 37 -6.23 -9.52 9.41
C GLN A 37 -4.93 -9.93 8.66
N GLU A 38 -4.72 -9.43 7.45
CA GLU A 38 -3.49 -9.61 6.68
C GLU A 38 -2.68 -8.31 6.67
N THR A 39 -2.26 -7.81 5.51
CA THR A 39 -1.40 -6.60 5.38
C THR A 39 -2.05 -5.32 5.97
N SER A 40 -3.36 -5.28 6.12
CA SER A 40 -4.09 -4.18 6.76
C SER A 40 -4.15 -4.27 8.30
N PHE A 41 -3.54 -5.28 8.93
CA PHE A 41 -3.61 -5.46 10.39
C PHE A 41 -2.72 -4.47 11.15
N ALA A 42 -1.44 -4.38 10.79
CA ALA A 42 -0.48 -3.56 11.53
C ALA A 42 0.55 -2.91 10.59
N ASN A 43 0.05 -2.16 9.60
CA ASN A 43 0.90 -1.36 8.72
C ASN A 43 1.37 -0.05 9.39
N GLY A 44 2.12 0.79 8.66
CA GLY A 44 2.69 2.03 9.18
C GLY A 44 1.70 3.17 9.46
N GLY A 45 0.41 3.01 9.15
CA GLY A 45 -0.64 3.99 9.45
C GLY A 45 -0.64 5.25 8.58
N GLN A 46 0.27 5.41 7.61
CA GLN A 46 0.35 6.60 6.76
C GLN A 46 -0.61 6.56 5.57
N ILE A 47 -1.26 7.69 5.32
CA ILE A 47 -1.99 8.04 4.11
C ILE A 47 -1.15 9.13 3.45
N SER A 48 -0.18 8.69 2.65
CA SER A 48 0.93 9.53 2.19
C SER A 48 0.98 9.60 0.67
N VAL A 49 0.46 10.70 0.11
CA VAL A 49 0.62 11.03 -1.31
C VAL A 49 2.08 11.38 -1.59
N SER A 50 2.76 11.98 -0.62
CA SER A 50 4.18 12.36 -0.71
C SER A 50 5.15 11.18 -0.74
N HIS A 51 4.70 9.95 -0.45
CA HIS A 51 5.53 8.74 -0.52
C HIS A 51 5.43 8.04 -1.89
N ALA A 52 5.24 8.84 -2.96
CA ALA A 52 5.01 8.33 -4.32
C ALA A 52 6.26 7.88 -5.06
N GLU A 53 7.47 8.09 -4.51
CA GLU A 53 8.70 7.59 -5.13
C GLU A 53 8.71 6.05 -5.10
N PRO A 54 8.80 5.39 -6.29
CA PRO A 54 8.83 3.94 -6.32
C PRO A 54 10.17 3.40 -5.79
N TRP A 55 10.15 2.18 -5.26
CA TRP A 55 11.37 1.48 -4.84
C TRP A 55 12.31 1.24 -6.02
N ALA A 56 11.76 1.03 -7.22
CA ALA A 56 12.51 0.93 -8.46
C ALA A 56 12.87 2.33 -8.96
N ASN A 57 14.00 2.87 -8.51
CA ASN A 57 14.56 4.13 -8.94
C ASN A 57 16.03 3.98 -9.34
N PRO A 58 16.66 4.96 -10.00
CA PRO A 58 18.03 4.84 -10.50
C PRO A 58 19.09 4.53 -9.43
N SER A 59 18.84 4.87 -8.16
CA SER A 59 19.77 4.57 -7.06
C SER A 59 19.61 3.14 -6.49
N ALA A 60 18.49 2.49 -6.76
CA ALA A 60 18.15 1.21 -6.16
C ALA A 60 19.15 0.07 -6.45
N PRO A 61 19.67 -0.13 -7.68
CA PRO A 61 20.60 -1.21 -7.96
C PRO A 61 21.88 -1.14 -7.12
N LEU A 62 22.45 0.06 -6.94
CA LEU A 62 23.64 0.27 -6.12
C LEU A 62 23.36 0.05 -4.63
N LYS A 63 22.19 0.51 -4.15
CA LYS A 63 21.76 0.29 -2.76
C LYS A 63 21.55 -1.21 -2.48
N LEU A 64 20.97 -1.95 -3.41
CA LEU A 64 20.79 -3.40 -3.29
C LEU A 64 22.12 -4.14 -3.12
N LEU A 65 23.14 -3.79 -3.91
CA LEU A 65 24.47 -4.37 -3.78
C LEU A 65 25.09 -4.07 -2.41
N LYS A 66 24.94 -2.85 -1.88
CA LYS A 66 25.44 -2.43 -0.56
C LYS A 66 24.76 -3.19 0.59
N TRP A 67 23.51 -3.57 0.42
CA TRP A 67 22.69 -4.24 1.45
C TRP A 67 22.72 -5.76 1.38
N LEU A 68 23.34 -6.31 0.33
CA LEU A 68 23.39 -7.76 0.13
C LEU A 68 24.08 -8.46 1.31
N GLY A 69 23.41 -9.46 1.87
CA GLY A 69 23.93 -10.25 2.99
C GLY A 69 23.80 -9.62 4.39
N ARG A 70 23.28 -8.40 4.51
CA ARG A 70 23.07 -7.74 5.81
C ARG A 70 21.66 -7.99 6.34
N GLU A 71 21.54 -8.66 7.48
CA GLU A 71 20.25 -9.00 8.12
C GLU A 71 19.47 -7.76 8.60
N ASP A 72 20.19 -6.72 9.03
CA ASP A 72 19.63 -5.46 9.54
C ASP A 72 19.33 -4.42 8.45
N ALA A 73 19.66 -4.69 7.18
CA ALA A 73 19.48 -3.75 6.09
C ALA A 73 17.98 -3.43 5.85
N PRO A 74 17.65 -2.20 5.39
CA PRO A 74 16.28 -1.82 5.05
C PRO A 74 15.60 -2.75 4.04
N LEU A 75 16.36 -3.29 3.07
CA LEU A 75 15.90 -4.31 2.15
C LEU A 75 16.83 -5.52 2.19
N LEU A 76 16.26 -6.67 2.52
CA LEU A 76 16.93 -7.97 2.52
C LEU A 76 16.36 -8.84 1.39
N PHE A 77 17.23 -9.32 0.53
CA PHE A 77 16.85 -10.20 -0.58
C PHE A 77 17.37 -11.61 -0.32
N ARG A 78 16.45 -12.55 -0.07
CA ARG A 78 16.77 -13.98 0.08
C ARG A 78 16.47 -14.68 -1.23
N LEU A 79 17.52 -15.12 -1.89
CA LEU A 79 17.41 -15.86 -3.15
C LEU A 79 16.68 -17.19 -2.92
N ARG A 80 15.66 -17.44 -3.74
CA ARG A 80 14.89 -18.67 -3.78
C ARG A 80 14.87 -19.25 -5.20
N PRO A 81 14.78 -20.56 -5.36
CA PRO A 81 14.64 -21.19 -6.68
C PRO A 81 13.19 -21.04 -7.19
N GLU A 82 12.67 -19.83 -7.21
CA GLU A 82 11.30 -19.50 -7.62
C GLU A 82 11.34 -18.64 -8.89
N TRP A 83 10.82 -19.15 -10.00
CA TRP A 83 10.82 -18.44 -11.28
C TRP A 83 10.17 -17.04 -11.20
N LEU A 84 9.10 -16.91 -10.40
CA LEU A 84 8.42 -15.62 -10.21
C LEU A 84 9.36 -14.58 -9.55
N GLN A 85 10.17 -15.00 -8.56
CA GLN A 85 11.12 -14.09 -7.90
C GLN A 85 12.14 -13.52 -8.90
N TRP A 86 12.70 -14.39 -9.75
CA TRP A 86 13.70 -13.98 -10.74
C TRP A 86 13.11 -13.06 -11.82
N ARG A 87 11.93 -13.41 -12.34
CA ARG A 87 11.23 -12.55 -13.30
C ARG A 87 10.87 -11.19 -12.71
N TRP A 88 10.34 -11.19 -11.47
CA TRP A 88 10.01 -9.96 -10.75
C TRP A 88 11.26 -9.10 -10.54
N GLY A 89 12.39 -9.70 -10.13
CA GLY A 89 13.66 -9.01 -9.93
C GLY A 89 14.21 -8.40 -11.22
N MET A 90 14.17 -9.12 -12.34
CA MET A 90 14.57 -8.59 -13.65
C MET A 90 13.69 -7.41 -14.08
N GLU A 91 12.37 -7.52 -13.90
CA GLU A 91 11.47 -6.44 -14.24
C GLU A 91 11.65 -5.23 -13.31
N PHE A 92 11.89 -5.46 -12.01
CA PHE A 92 12.26 -4.41 -11.07
C PHE A 92 13.50 -3.62 -11.55
N LEU A 93 14.54 -4.31 -11.98
CA LEU A 93 15.75 -3.66 -12.52
C LEU A 93 15.46 -2.86 -13.80
N ARG A 94 14.57 -3.34 -14.68
CA ARG A 94 14.13 -2.60 -15.87
C ARG A 94 13.37 -1.32 -15.51
N GLN A 95 12.66 -1.32 -14.38
CA GLN A 95 11.97 -0.12 -13.90
C GLN A 95 12.92 0.93 -13.31
N CYS A 96 14.16 0.58 -12.95
CA CYS A 96 15.15 1.47 -12.33
C CYS A 96 15.77 2.48 -13.31
N THR A 97 14.97 3.14 -14.13
CA THR A 97 15.39 4.20 -15.06
C THR A 97 14.72 5.53 -14.71
N PRO A 98 15.35 6.69 -15.01
CA PRO A 98 14.73 8.00 -14.72
C PRO A 98 13.36 8.17 -15.37
N GLY A 99 13.17 7.72 -16.61
CA GLY A 99 11.91 7.83 -17.33
C GLY A 99 10.79 7.00 -16.69
N ASN A 100 11.08 5.73 -16.36
CA ASN A 100 10.12 4.86 -15.68
C ASN A 100 9.79 5.38 -14.27
N THR A 101 10.81 5.85 -13.53
CA THR A 101 10.60 6.44 -12.19
C THR A 101 9.64 7.63 -12.26
N ALA A 102 9.87 8.57 -13.19
CA ALA A 102 9.00 9.73 -13.36
C ALA A 102 7.57 9.33 -13.80
N TYR A 103 7.44 8.35 -14.70
CA TYR A 103 6.14 7.81 -15.09
C TYR A 103 5.42 7.17 -13.90
N ASN A 104 6.12 6.33 -13.13
CA ASN A 104 5.55 5.63 -11.98
C ASN A 104 5.10 6.63 -10.90
N ILE A 105 5.90 7.68 -10.60
CA ILE A 105 5.51 8.75 -9.67
C ILE A 105 4.19 9.41 -10.10
N ARG A 106 4.04 9.75 -11.39
CA ARG A 106 2.79 10.35 -11.89
C ARG A 106 1.57 9.45 -11.67
N GLN A 107 1.70 8.16 -11.98
CA GLN A 107 0.61 7.20 -11.79
C GLN A 107 0.27 7.02 -10.31
N ILE A 108 1.29 6.93 -9.46
CA ILE A 108 1.10 6.77 -8.02
C ILE A 108 0.42 8.01 -7.42
N ILE A 109 0.88 9.22 -7.76
CA ILE A 109 0.26 10.46 -7.27
C ILE A 109 -1.20 10.56 -7.72
N ALA A 110 -1.50 10.26 -8.99
CA ALA A 110 -2.85 10.34 -9.50
C ALA A 110 -3.82 9.48 -8.68
N ILE A 111 -3.52 8.19 -8.49
CA ILE A 111 -4.39 7.31 -7.70
C ILE A 111 -4.35 7.61 -6.20
N ALA A 112 -3.21 8.04 -5.65
CA ALA A 112 -3.08 8.36 -4.24
C ALA A 112 -3.88 9.61 -3.85
N GLU A 113 -3.81 10.68 -4.65
CA GLU A 113 -4.58 11.91 -4.44
C GLU A 113 -6.08 11.67 -4.57
N TYR A 114 -6.49 10.97 -5.62
CA TYR A 114 -7.88 10.55 -5.81
C TYR A 114 -8.37 9.71 -4.61
N SER A 115 -7.51 8.84 -4.10
CA SER A 115 -7.83 7.99 -2.95
C SER A 115 -7.92 8.78 -1.65
N ARG A 116 -7.03 9.77 -1.42
CA ARG A 116 -7.08 10.64 -0.24
C ARG A 116 -8.41 11.38 -0.17
N GLN A 117 -8.84 12.00 -1.27
CA GLN A 117 -10.13 12.69 -1.34
C GLN A 117 -11.30 11.72 -1.13
N THR A 118 -11.22 10.53 -1.71
CA THR A 118 -12.22 9.49 -1.54
C THR A 118 -12.30 9.01 -0.09
N LEU A 119 -11.16 8.80 0.59
CA LEU A 119 -11.10 8.43 1.99
C LEU A 119 -11.74 9.51 2.89
N GLN A 120 -11.45 10.78 2.63
CA GLN A 120 -12.04 11.90 3.36
C GLN A 120 -13.56 11.92 3.22
N SER A 121 -14.07 11.64 2.01
CA SER A 121 -15.52 11.53 1.77
C SER A 121 -16.13 10.35 2.52
N VAL A 122 -15.48 9.17 2.49
CA VAL A 122 -15.94 7.98 3.24
C VAL A 122 -15.93 8.27 4.75
N ARG A 123 -14.87 8.88 5.28
CA ARG A 123 -14.78 9.28 6.70
C ARG A 123 -15.92 10.20 7.11
N ALA A 124 -16.21 11.22 6.30
CA ALA A 124 -17.29 12.16 6.57
C ALA A 124 -18.68 11.51 6.53
N GLU A 125 -18.87 10.51 5.68
CA GLU A 125 -20.13 9.79 5.53
C GLU A 125 -20.36 8.76 6.66
N THR A 126 -19.29 8.05 7.06
CA THR A 126 -19.40 6.89 7.95
C THR A 126 -19.10 7.22 9.41
N ASN A 127 -18.42 8.34 9.68
CA ASN A 127 -17.93 8.73 11.00
C ASN A 127 -17.09 7.62 11.69
N ILE A 128 -16.39 6.78 10.93
CA ILE A 128 -15.52 5.73 11.47
C ILE A 128 -14.35 6.39 12.20
N GLU A 129 -14.17 6.03 13.47
CA GLU A 129 -13.02 6.44 14.27
C GLU A 129 -11.86 5.46 14.08
N TYR A 130 -10.68 5.97 13.69
CA TYR A 130 -9.50 5.15 13.37
C TYR A 130 -8.17 5.82 13.76
N ASP A 131 -8.18 6.56 14.88
CA ASP A 131 -7.01 7.32 15.36
C ASP A 131 -6.45 8.25 14.27
N CYS A 132 -7.34 8.93 13.53
CA CYS A 132 -6.98 9.78 12.41
C CYS A 132 -6.26 11.05 12.87
N GLU A 133 -5.09 11.33 12.28
CA GLU A 133 -4.34 12.58 12.46
C GLU A 133 -4.11 13.26 11.11
N THR A 134 -4.53 14.53 11.03
CA THR A 134 -4.43 15.36 9.80
C THR A 134 -3.34 16.41 9.91
N ARG A 135 -2.24 16.09 10.60
CA ARG A 135 -1.15 17.03 10.91
C ARG A 135 -0.02 17.01 9.90
N GLY A 136 -0.23 16.37 8.76
CA GLY A 136 0.78 16.18 7.74
C GLY A 136 1.73 15.01 8.04
N ILE A 137 2.68 14.79 7.11
CA ILE A 137 3.75 13.81 7.26
C ILE A 137 5.09 14.49 7.05
N LEU A 138 6.02 14.20 7.95
CA LEU A 138 7.38 14.69 7.96
C LEU A 138 8.36 13.59 7.51
N HIS A 139 9.08 13.82 6.43
CA HIS A 139 10.27 13.04 6.08
C HIS A 139 11.50 13.73 6.65
N PHE A 140 12.35 13.05 7.40
CA PHE A 140 13.61 13.61 7.89
C PHE A 140 14.80 12.76 7.44
N TYR A 141 15.94 13.45 7.23
CA TYR A 141 17.16 12.88 6.71
C TYR A 141 18.31 13.11 7.68
N THR A 142 19.13 12.06 7.85
CA THR A 142 20.36 12.09 8.68
C THR A 142 21.63 11.93 7.84
N ASP A 143 21.49 11.75 6.52
CA ASP A 143 22.58 11.68 5.55
C ASP A 143 22.41 12.77 4.48
N GLN A 144 23.43 13.63 4.32
CA GLN A 144 23.37 14.76 3.39
C GLN A 144 23.24 14.31 1.93
N LYS A 145 23.86 13.20 1.55
CA LYS A 145 23.80 12.69 0.17
C LYS A 145 22.41 12.12 -0.13
N GLU A 146 21.80 11.41 0.81
CA GLU A 146 20.43 10.91 0.64
C GLU A 146 19.44 12.07 0.55
N PHE A 147 19.60 13.11 1.35
CA PHE A 147 18.78 14.32 1.29
C PHE A 147 18.87 14.98 -0.08
N GLN A 148 20.08 15.18 -0.61
CA GLN A 148 20.25 15.76 -1.96
C GLN A 148 19.66 14.87 -3.06
N GLN A 149 19.75 13.55 -2.92
CA GLN A 149 19.20 12.60 -3.89
C GLN A 149 17.66 12.55 -3.89
N SER A 150 17.00 12.97 -2.82
CA SER A 150 15.52 13.01 -2.74
C SER A 150 14.91 14.22 -3.45
N LEU A 151 15.66 15.31 -3.61
CA LEU A 151 15.16 16.60 -4.12
C LEU A 151 14.51 16.52 -5.53
N PRO A 152 15.08 15.79 -6.51
CA PRO A 152 14.44 15.68 -7.83
C PRO A 152 13.04 15.04 -7.78
N ALA A 153 12.88 13.99 -6.97
CA ALA A 153 11.58 13.33 -6.78
C ALA A 153 10.59 14.26 -6.04
N ALA A 154 11.05 14.96 -4.99
CA ALA A 154 10.23 15.93 -4.26
C ALA A 154 9.76 17.09 -5.16
N ASN A 155 10.64 17.60 -6.02
CA ASN A 155 10.29 18.63 -7.00
C ASN A 155 9.23 18.13 -8.00
N LEU A 156 9.43 16.94 -8.57
CA LEU A 156 8.46 16.35 -9.49
C LEU A 156 7.09 16.15 -8.82
N MET A 157 7.05 15.68 -7.57
CA MET A 157 5.80 15.51 -6.81
C MET A 157 5.09 16.86 -6.62
N ARG A 158 5.84 17.92 -6.34
CA ARG A 158 5.32 19.28 -6.20
C ARG A 158 4.73 19.81 -7.52
N ASP A 159 5.43 19.58 -8.62
CA ASP A 159 4.96 19.95 -9.97
C ASP A 159 3.67 19.19 -10.35
N LEU A 160 3.45 18.01 -9.77
CA LEU A 160 2.25 17.20 -9.93
C LEU A 160 1.14 17.51 -8.91
N GLY A 161 1.30 18.58 -8.11
CA GLY A 161 0.28 19.06 -7.17
C GLY A 161 0.36 18.47 -5.75
N CYS A 162 1.34 17.62 -5.43
CA CYS A 162 1.59 17.19 -4.05
C CYS A 162 2.37 18.30 -3.32
N PRO A 163 1.83 18.93 -2.26
CA PRO A 163 2.45 20.10 -1.61
C PRO A 163 3.62 19.71 -0.68
N ARG A 164 4.53 18.87 -1.17
CA ARG A 164 5.73 18.44 -0.46
C ARG A 164 6.77 19.55 -0.47
N GLN A 165 7.08 20.10 0.72
CA GLN A 165 7.99 21.22 0.92
C GLN A 165 9.28 20.74 1.55
N THR A 166 10.42 21.07 0.91
CA THR A 166 11.74 20.84 1.49
C THR A 166 12.02 21.89 2.57
N ILE A 167 12.45 21.43 3.72
CA ILE A 167 12.64 22.23 4.95
C ILE A 167 14.00 21.98 5.58
N ASN A 168 14.49 22.98 6.34
CA ASN A 168 15.75 22.87 7.07
C ASN A 168 15.58 22.22 8.45
N THR A 169 16.70 21.92 9.11
CA THR A 169 16.73 21.27 10.43
C THR A 169 15.91 22.00 11.50
N ASN A 170 15.95 23.35 11.52
CA ASN A 170 15.20 24.13 12.52
C ASN A 170 13.67 23.96 12.32
N GLU A 171 13.24 23.93 11.07
CA GLU A 171 11.83 23.69 10.72
C GLU A 171 11.41 22.27 11.06
N VAL A 172 12.26 21.26 10.82
CA VAL A 172 12.02 19.88 11.25
C VAL A 172 11.72 19.82 12.74
N ILE A 173 12.58 20.42 13.58
CA ILE A 173 12.40 20.42 15.05
C ILE A 173 11.19 21.26 15.48
N ARG A 174 10.85 22.32 14.76
CA ARG A 174 9.66 23.13 15.04
C ARG A 174 8.37 22.33 14.77
N ILE A 175 8.36 21.53 13.69
CA ILE A 175 7.22 20.66 13.33
C ILE A 175 7.11 19.49 14.31
N GLU A 176 8.25 18.82 14.60
CA GLU A 176 8.29 17.67 15.51
C GLU A 176 9.36 17.86 16.60
N PRO A 177 8.97 18.46 17.74
CA PRO A 177 9.90 18.70 18.86
C PRO A 177 10.47 17.43 19.48
N ALA A 178 9.78 16.27 19.37
CA ALA A 178 10.28 15.00 19.88
C ALA A 178 11.59 14.55 19.21
N LEU A 179 11.95 15.12 18.05
CA LEU A 179 13.23 14.89 17.37
C LEU A 179 14.40 15.77 17.92
N ALA A 180 14.16 16.65 18.89
CA ALA A 180 15.19 17.51 19.47
C ALA A 180 16.44 16.77 19.98
N PRO A 181 16.34 15.59 20.61
CA PRO A 181 17.53 14.85 21.08
C PRO A 181 18.49 14.48 19.95
N ILE A 182 18.00 14.26 18.75
CA ILE A 182 18.83 13.90 17.59
C ILE A 182 19.04 15.05 16.61
N ARG A 183 18.68 16.29 16.96
CA ARG A 183 18.81 17.47 16.12
C ARG A 183 20.17 17.60 15.41
N HIS A 184 21.25 17.27 16.14
CA HIS A 184 22.61 17.34 15.63
C HIS A 184 22.92 16.36 14.48
N LYS A 185 22.09 15.32 14.29
CA LYS A 185 22.20 14.33 13.20
C LYS A 185 21.31 14.70 12.01
N ILE A 186 20.30 15.56 12.17
CA ILE A 186 19.34 15.90 11.12
C ILE A 186 19.94 16.95 10.18
N VAL A 187 19.94 16.67 8.89
CA VAL A 187 20.47 17.54 7.83
C VAL A 187 19.37 18.31 7.09
N GLY A 188 18.12 17.91 7.20
CA GLY A 188 16.94 18.52 6.60
C GLY A 188 15.76 17.56 6.54
N GLY A 189 14.69 18.00 5.90
CA GLY A 189 13.47 17.21 5.76
C GLY A 189 12.60 17.67 4.60
N ASP A 190 11.51 16.94 4.40
CA ASP A 190 10.38 17.34 3.57
C ASP A 190 9.10 17.23 4.41
N PHE A 191 8.22 18.20 4.27
CA PHE A 191 6.94 18.21 4.98
C PHE A 191 5.77 18.34 4.02
N THR A 192 4.74 17.51 4.19
CA THR A 192 3.54 17.52 3.38
C THR A 192 2.32 17.69 4.27
N THR A 193 1.75 18.88 4.26
CA THR A 193 0.64 19.28 5.14
C THR A 193 -0.66 18.55 4.87
N THR A 194 -0.87 18.06 3.65
CA THR A 194 -2.10 17.40 3.22
C THR A 194 -2.12 15.90 3.46
N ASP A 195 -0.99 15.31 3.81
CA ASP A 195 -0.91 13.90 4.16
C ASP A 195 -1.49 13.66 5.56
N GLU A 196 -1.97 12.45 5.80
CA GLU A 196 -2.68 12.07 7.00
C GLU A 196 -2.10 10.76 7.57
N SER A 197 -2.48 10.41 8.78
CA SER A 197 -2.22 9.08 9.35
C SER A 197 -3.44 8.55 10.09
N GLY A 198 -3.49 7.23 10.28
CA GLY A 198 -4.57 6.58 11.02
C GLY A 198 -4.45 5.07 11.00
N ASP A 199 -5.17 4.41 11.89
CA ASP A 199 -5.16 2.96 12.03
C ASP A 199 -6.02 2.30 10.95
N VAL A 200 -5.37 1.73 9.94
CA VAL A 200 -6.05 1.04 8.83
C VAL A 200 -6.85 -0.18 9.28
N TYR A 201 -6.44 -0.83 10.37
CA TYR A 201 -7.21 -1.95 10.93
C TYR A 201 -8.58 -1.47 11.44
N LYS A 202 -8.58 -0.43 12.28
CA LYS A 202 -9.80 0.19 12.79
C LYS A 202 -10.69 0.69 11.65
N PHE A 203 -10.11 1.40 10.69
CA PHE A 203 -10.86 1.89 9.54
C PHE A 203 -11.48 0.76 8.71
N THR A 204 -10.70 -0.27 8.38
CA THR A 204 -11.18 -1.37 7.53
C THR A 204 -12.24 -2.20 8.22
N THR A 205 -12.10 -2.48 9.51
CA THR A 205 -13.11 -3.22 10.29
C THR A 205 -14.38 -2.39 10.45
N GLY A 206 -14.29 -1.09 10.74
CA GLY A 206 -15.42 -0.18 10.76
C GLY A 206 -16.15 -0.11 9.41
N LEU A 207 -15.40 0.01 8.31
CA LEU A 207 -15.98 0.03 6.98
C LEU A 207 -16.64 -1.32 6.61
N ALA A 208 -16.07 -2.45 7.04
CA ALA A 208 -16.69 -3.76 6.84
C ALA A 208 -18.03 -3.88 7.60
N SER A 209 -18.13 -3.31 8.81
CA SER A 209 -19.40 -3.24 9.55
C SER A 209 -20.42 -2.39 8.81
N GLN A 210 -20.03 -1.20 8.34
CA GLN A 210 -20.91 -0.34 7.53
C GLN A 210 -21.36 -1.02 6.22
N CYS A 211 -20.47 -1.77 5.57
CA CYS A 211 -20.81 -2.59 4.40
C CYS A 211 -21.88 -3.65 4.76
N ALA A 212 -21.70 -4.35 5.87
CA ALA A 212 -22.65 -5.40 6.31
C ALA A 212 -24.02 -4.80 6.64
N GLU A 213 -24.07 -3.67 7.33
CA GLU A 213 -25.32 -2.92 7.61
C GLU A 213 -26.01 -2.49 6.31
N ALA A 214 -25.22 -2.13 5.28
CA ALA A 214 -25.73 -1.78 3.95
C ALA A 214 -26.07 -3.00 3.06
N GLY A 215 -26.00 -4.22 3.59
CA GLY A 215 -26.42 -5.47 2.90
C GLY A 215 -25.31 -6.23 2.17
N VAL A 216 -24.03 -5.87 2.35
CA VAL A 216 -22.92 -6.69 1.87
C VAL A 216 -22.78 -7.95 2.71
N THR A 217 -22.70 -9.10 2.08
CA THR A 217 -22.49 -10.39 2.76
C THR A 217 -21.00 -10.68 2.91
N PHE A 218 -20.48 -10.77 4.13
CA PHE A 218 -19.13 -11.24 4.41
C PHE A 218 -19.14 -12.73 4.76
N ARG A 219 -18.29 -13.53 4.10
CA ARG A 219 -18.02 -14.91 4.44
C ARG A 219 -16.57 -15.02 4.88
N PHE A 220 -16.36 -14.94 6.16
CA PHE A 220 -15.07 -15.16 6.81
C PHE A 220 -14.75 -16.66 6.92
N ASN A 221 -13.53 -17.01 7.32
CA ASN A 221 -13.04 -18.40 7.38
C ASN A 221 -13.31 -19.18 6.08
N THR A 222 -13.28 -18.50 4.95
CA THR A 222 -13.65 -19.03 3.65
C THR A 222 -12.46 -18.99 2.70
N PHE A 223 -11.88 -20.16 2.43
CA PHE A 223 -10.72 -20.29 1.56
C PHE A 223 -11.14 -20.50 0.10
N VAL A 224 -10.77 -19.57 -0.78
CA VAL A 224 -11.02 -19.68 -2.23
C VAL A 224 -9.94 -20.55 -2.85
N THR A 225 -10.33 -21.71 -3.39
CA THR A 225 -9.42 -22.68 -4.00
C THR A 225 -9.17 -22.41 -5.47
N ARG A 226 -10.21 -22.07 -6.23
CA ARG A 226 -10.11 -21.71 -7.65
C ARG A 226 -11.31 -20.88 -8.14
N LEU A 227 -11.13 -20.21 -9.27
CA LEU A 227 -12.22 -19.61 -10.03
C LEU A 227 -12.71 -20.57 -11.12
N ILE A 228 -14.02 -20.61 -11.33
CA ILE A 228 -14.66 -21.45 -12.33
C ILE A 228 -14.88 -20.60 -13.57
N SER A 229 -14.30 -21.03 -14.70
CA SER A 229 -14.48 -20.37 -15.99
C SER A 229 -15.32 -21.22 -16.93
N GLU A 230 -16.15 -20.55 -17.72
CA GLU A 230 -16.93 -21.13 -18.82
C GLU A 230 -16.64 -20.38 -20.12
N GLY A 231 -16.84 -21.06 -21.26
CA GLY A 231 -16.57 -20.50 -22.59
C GLY A 231 -15.08 -20.46 -22.95
N THR A 232 -14.79 -20.05 -24.17
CA THR A 232 -13.43 -19.94 -24.72
C THR A 232 -13.27 -18.63 -25.50
N GLY A 233 -12.02 -18.16 -25.65
CA GLY A 233 -11.74 -16.93 -26.40
C GLY A 233 -12.47 -15.72 -25.83
N ALA A 234 -13.13 -14.95 -26.67
CA ALA A 234 -13.86 -13.73 -26.29
C ALA A 234 -15.11 -13.98 -25.43
N SER A 235 -15.67 -15.21 -25.46
CA SER A 235 -16.80 -15.61 -24.63
C SER A 235 -16.41 -16.15 -23.25
N ALA A 236 -15.11 -16.26 -22.96
CA ALA A 236 -14.62 -16.76 -21.68
C ALA A 236 -15.03 -15.84 -20.53
N ARG A 237 -15.69 -16.39 -19.54
CA ARG A 237 -16.20 -15.67 -18.34
C ARG A 237 -16.00 -16.50 -17.09
N ILE A 238 -15.94 -15.84 -15.95
CA ILE A 238 -15.95 -16.48 -14.64
C ILE A 238 -17.39 -16.57 -14.16
N VAL A 239 -17.80 -17.78 -13.73
CA VAL A 239 -19.17 -18.05 -13.27
C VAL A 239 -19.26 -18.23 -11.76
N GLY A 240 -18.13 -18.25 -11.08
CA GLY A 240 -18.07 -18.35 -9.62
C GLY A 240 -16.70 -18.73 -9.09
N ALA A 241 -16.66 -18.98 -7.80
CA ALA A 241 -15.50 -19.42 -7.05
C ALA A 241 -15.79 -20.71 -6.30
N GLU A 242 -14.87 -21.68 -6.34
CA GLU A 242 -14.87 -22.80 -5.42
C GLU A 242 -14.21 -22.40 -4.11
N ILE A 243 -14.84 -22.77 -3.03
CA ILE A 243 -14.41 -22.45 -1.68
C ILE A 243 -14.37 -23.67 -0.78
N ILE A 244 -13.60 -23.57 0.29
CA ILE A 244 -13.67 -24.42 1.47
C ILE A 244 -14.11 -23.53 2.62
N ASP A 245 -15.21 -23.87 3.29
CA ASP A 245 -15.71 -23.11 4.44
C ASP A 245 -15.04 -23.53 5.76
N GLU A 246 -15.44 -22.90 6.85
CA GLU A 246 -14.88 -23.12 8.20
C GLU A 246 -15.05 -24.58 8.71
N HIS A 247 -15.98 -25.34 8.12
CA HIS A 247 -16.21 -26.74 8.44
C HIS A 247 -15.49 -27.70 7.49
N GLY A 248 -14.65 -27.18 6.57
CA GLY A 248 -13.94 -27.95 5.56
C GLY A 248 -14.83 -28.41 4.39
N LYS A 249 -16.05 -27.89 4.28
CA LYS A 249 -17.00 -28.25 3.21
C LYS A 249 -16.69 -27.48 1.93
N HIS A 250 -16.61 -28.23 0.82
CA HIS A 250 -16.47 -27.64 -0.50
C HIS A 250 -17.82 -27.11 -1.00
N GLN A 251 -17.79 -25.86 -1.48
CA GLN A 251 -18.98 -25.19 -2.02
C GLN A 251 -18.57 -24.34 -3.26
N THR A 252 -19.57 -24.06 -4.08
CA THR A 252 -19.44 -23.13 -5.20
C THR A 252 -20.27 -21.88 -4.90
N ILE A 253 -19.63 -20.71 -4.92
CA ILE A 253 -20.31 -19.42 -4.86
C ILE A 253 -20.40 -18.88 -6.28
N ARG A 254 -21.62 -18.74 -6.79
CA ARG A 254 -21.88 -18.18 -8.13
C ARG A 254 -22.05 -16.65 -8.06
N GLY A 255 -21.62 -15.96 -9.11
CA GLY A 255 -21.77 -14.51 -9.27
C GLY A 255 -21.61 -14.09 -10.73
N ASP A 256 -22.08 -12.89 -11.03
CA ASP A 256 -22.02 -12.30 -12.37
C ASP A 256 -20.63 -11.74 -12.69
N SER A 257 -19.94 -11.24 -11.66
CA SER A 257 -18.61 -10.62 -11.76
C SER A 257 -17.74 -10.95 -10.54
N VAL A 258 -16.43 -10.93 -10.72
CA VAL A 258 -15.45 -11.20 -9.65
C VAL A 258 -14.39 -10.09 -9.62
N VAL A 259 -14.13 -9.56 -8.43
CA VAL A 259 -13.02 -8.63 -8.14
C VAL A 259 -11.98 -9.32 -7.27
N VAL A 260 -10.73 -9.39 -7.76
CA VAL A 260 -9.62 -10.01 -7.04
C VAL A 260 -8.85 -8.93 -6.27
N ALA A 261 -8.97 -8.95 -4.94
CA ALA A 261 -8.32 -8.03 -4.00
C ALA A 261 -7.47 -8.76 -2.93
N MET A 262 -6.87 -9.90 -3.31
CA MET A 262 -6.17 -10.83 -2.39
C MET A 262 -4.70 -10.46 -2.15
N GLY A 263 -4.27 -9.23 -2.48
CA GLY A 263 -2.90 -8.78 -2.28
C GLY A 263 -1.87 -9.74 -2.90
N SER A 264 -0.88 -10.17 -2.13
CA SER A 264 0.19 -11.07 -2.61
C SER A 264 -0.31 -12.44 -3.08
N PHE A 265 -1.47 -12.89 -2.60
CA PHE A 265 -2.05 -14.19 -2.95
C PHE A 265 -2.81 -14.19 -4.29
N SER A 266 -3.03 -13.03 -4.89
CA SER A 266 -3.70 -12.89 -6.19
C SER A 266 -3.02 -13.69 -7.31
N THR A 267 -1.68 -13.79 -7.28
CA THR A 267 -0.88 -14.52 -8.29
C THR A 267 -1.20 -16.01 -8.31
N HIS A 268 -1.36 -16.63 -7.14
CA HIS A 268 -1.65 -18.08 -7.04
C HIS A 268 -3.02 -18.43 -7.62
N LEU A 269 -4.03 -17.62 -7.30
CA LEU A 269 -5.38 -17.82 -7.77
C LEU A 269 -5.52 -17.64 -9.29
N LEU A 270 -4.78 -16.68 -9.86
CA LEU A 270 -4.93 -16.26 -11.25
C LEU A 270 -4.03 -17.02 -12.24
N LYS A 271 -2.92 -17.59 -11.76
CA LYS A 271 -1.99 -18.36 -12.60
C LYS A 271 -2.65 -19.52 -13.36
N PRO A 272 -3.52 -20.37 -12.78
CA PRO A 272 -4.19 -21.43 -13.50
C PRO A 272 -5.11 -20.93 -14.63
N LEU A 273 -5.59 -19.68 -14.53
CA LEU A 273 -6.38 -19.02 -15.57
C LEU A 273 -5.51 -18.40 -16.68
N GLY A 274 -4.18 -18.58 -16.64
CA GLY A 274 -3.23 -17.97 -17.59
C GLY A 274 -3.11 -16.45 -17.44
N ILE A 275 -3.41 -15.90 -16.25
CA ILE A 275 -3.16 -14.49 -15.89
C ILE A 275 -1.92 -14.45 -15.01
N ASN A 276 -0.81 -13.95 -15.58
CA ASN A 276 0.48 -13.91 -14.92
C ASN A 276 0.77 -12.52 -14.38
N LEU A 277 0.37 -12.24 -13.14
CA LEU A 277 0.68 -10.98 -12.46
C LEU A 277 2.14 -10.97 -11.97
N MET A 278 2.79 -9.81 -12.09
CA MET A 278 4.11 -9.56 -11.55
C MET A 278 4.00 -8.98 -10.13
N ILE A 279 3.38 -9.74 -9.23
CA ILE A 279 3.28 -9.40 -7.80
C ILE A 279 4.14 -10.38 -7.02
N TYR A 280 5.08 -9.87 -6.22
CA TYR A 280 5.88 -10.68 -5.31
C TYR A 280 5.72 -10.18 -3.87
N PRO A 281 5.62 -11.08 -2.87
CA PRO A 281 5.45 -10.67 -1.47
C PRO A 281 6.71 -10.03 -0.93
N GLY A 282 6.58 -8.79 -0.45
CA GLY A 282 7.59 -8.11 0.33
C GLY A 282 7.22 -8.12 1.81
N LYS A 283 7.88 -8.96 2.61
CA LYS A 283 7.61 -9.02 4.03
C LYS A 283 8.08 -7.74 4.72
N GLY A 284 7.13 -6.99 5.28
CA GLY A 284 7.38 -5.84 6.12
C GLY A 284 7.20 -6.18 7.58
N TYR A 285 7.90 -5.45 8.43
CA TYR A 285 7.83 -5.60 9.88
C TYR A 285 7.19 -4.36 10.50
N SER A 286 6.50 -4.52 11.60
CA SER A 286 6.10 -3.43 12.48
C SER A 286 6.27 -3.79 13.95
N ALA A 287 6.48 -2.77 14.75
CA ALA A 287 6.45 -2.82 16.19
C ALA A 287 5.46 -1.77 16.70
N THR A 288 4.68 -2.13 17.70
CA THR A 288 3.73 -1.24 18.37
C THR A 288 4.08 -1.17 19.83
N TYR A 289 4.18 0.05 20.36
CA TYR A 289 4.56 0.33 21.73
C TYR A 289 3.48 1.15 22.41
N PRO A 290 3.13 0.87 23.68
CA PRO A 290 2.32 1.80 24.49
C PRO A 290 3.09 3.11 24.70
N VAL A 291 2.44 4.24 24.50
CA VAL A 291 2.99 5.57 24.82
C VAL A 291 2.83 5.78 26.31
N ILE A 292 3.92 6.10 27.02
CA ILE A 292 3.94 6.37 28.46
C ILE A 292 4.10 7.85 28.78
N ASP A 293 4.73 8.62 27.88
CA ASP A 293 4.81 10.08 28.02
C ASP A 293 4.35 10.78 26.73
N ASN A 294 3.22 11.45 26.82
CA ASN A 294 2.63 12.19 25.71
C ASN A 294 3.44 13.42 25.26
N ALA A 295 4.25 13.99 26.13
CA ALA A 295 5.04 15.17 25.82
C ALA A 295 6.29 14.80 25.01
N LEU A 296 6.82 13.59 25.23
CA LEU A 296 8.00 13.06 24.55
C LEU A 296 7.67 12.25 23.30
N ALA A 297 6.41 11.81 23.17
CA ALA A 297 5.96 11.06 22.00
C ALA A 297 5.74 11.98 20.79
N PRO A 298 6.03 11.48 19.57
CA PRO A 298 5.84 12.27 18.36
C PRO A 298 4.37 12.66 18.15
N ARG A 299 4.18 13.87 17.60
CA ARG A 299 2.86 14.46 17.31
C ARG A 299 2.48 14.34 15.84
N VAL A 300 3.49 14.27 14.97
CA VAL A 300 3.34 14.20 13.52
C VAL A 300 3.77 12.82 13.06
N SER A 301 3.05 12.23 12.11
CA SER A 301 3.54 11.01 11.48
C SER A 301 4.80 11.33 10.66
N MET A 302 5.79 10.45 10.70
CA MET A 302 7.07 10.73 10.05
C MET A 302 7.69 9.51 9.38
N THR A 303 8.61 9.79 8.48
CA THR A 303 9.47 8.80 7.81
C THR A 303 10.94 9.09 8.10
N ASP A 304 11.62 8.14 8.70
CA ASP A 304 13.08 8.08 8.77
C ASP A 304 13.61 7.47 7.47
N ASP A 305 13.98 8.34 6.53
CA ASP A 305 14.34 7.90 5.19
C ASP A 305 15.62 7.06 5.14
N GLY A 306 16.58 7.33 6.02
CA GLY A 306 17.83 6.55 6.11
C GLY A 306 17.61 5.10 6.55
N HIS A 307 16.67 4.87 7.46
CA HIS A 307 16.35 3.54 8.00
C HIS A 307 15.12 2.91 7.33
N LYS A 308 14.42 3.66 6.45
CA LYS A 308 13.17 3.24 5.80
C LYS A 308 12.11 2.79 6.81
N LEU A 309 11.96 3.58 7.87
CA LEU A 309 10.97 3.41 8.93
C LEU A 309 9.91 4.49 8.85
N VAL A 310 8.67 4.07 8.97
CA VAL A 310 7.48 4.93 9.13
C VAL A 310 7.07 4.90 10.58
N ILE A 311 6.81 6.05 11.16
CA ILE A 311 6.49 6.23 12.58
C ILE A 311 5.17 6.99 12.66
N SER A 312 4.14 6.36 13.24
CA SER A 312 2.83 6.98 13.37
C SER A 312 2.28 6.79 14.78
N ARG A 313 1.76 7.87 15.33
CA ARG A 313 0.99 7.79 16.56
C ARG A 313 -0.44 7.36 16.24
N LEU A 314 -0.95 6.35 16.95
CA LEU A 314 -2.28 5.78 16.79
C LEU A 314 -2.96 5.77 18.17
N GLY A 315 -3.56 6.90 18.58
CA GLY A 315 -4.09 7.11 19.89
C GLY A 315 -3.00 7.09 20.98
N ASP A 316 -3.08 6.10 21.87
CA ASP A 316 -2.13 5.84 22.96
C ASP A 316 -0.96 4.93 22.56
N ARG A 317 -0.83 4.60 21.28
CA ARG A 317 0.20 3.68 20.76
C ARG A 317 1.11 4.38 19.76
N LEU A 318 2.40 4.04 19.78
CA LEU A 318 3.35 4.37 18.72
C LEU A 318 3.56 3.16 17.83
N ARG A 319 3.21 3.27 16.55
CA ARG A 319 3.46 2.26 15.53
C ARG A 319 4.70 2.63 14.72
N VAL A 320 5.68 1.75 14.68
CA VAL A 320 6.84 1.88 13.82
C VAL A 320 6.86 0.70 12.85
N ALA A 321 6.80 1.01 11.56
CA ALA A 321 6.79 -0.02 10.53
C ALA A 321 7.82 0.30 9.45
N GLY A 322 8.42 -0.73 8.89
CA GLY A 322 9.39 -0.51 7.84
C GLY A 322 10.06 -1.78 7.39
N THR A 323 11.22 -1.58 6.82
CA THR A 323 12.04 -2.62 6.24
C THR A 323 11.30 -3.51 5.24
N CYS A 324 12.01 -4.26 4.43
CA CYS A 324 11.43 -5.20 3.50
C CYS A 324 12.31 -6.43 3.38
N GLU A 325 11.71 -7.60 3.39
CA GLU A 325 12.40 -8.86 3.14
C GLU A 325 11.71 -9.59 1.99
N ILE A 326 12.46 -9.81 0.91
CA ILE A 326 12.02 -10.60 -0.24
C ILE A 326 12.33 -12.06 0.04
N ASN A 327 11.36 -12.79 0.59
CA ASN A 327 11.55 -14.16 1.10
C ASN A 327 10.30 -15.05 0.89
N GLY A 328 9.64 -14.94 -0.26
CA GLY A 328 8.41 -15.68 -0.53
C GLY A 328 7.31 -15.35 0.49
N TYR A 329 6.49 -16.35 0.81
CA TYR A 329 5.26 -16.18 1.59
C TYR A 329 5.42 -16.40 3.11
N SER A 330 6.65 -16.53 3.62
CA SER A 330 6.90 -16.69 5.05
C SER A 330 6.60 -15.40 5.83
N ARG A 331 5.79 -15.52 6.89
CA ARG A 331 5.50 -14.42 7.84
C ARG A 331 6.24 -14.58 9.18
N ALA A 332 7.16 -15.55 9.28
CA ALA A 332 7.95 -15.72 10.49
C ALA A 332 8.73 -14.42 10.79
N LEU A 333 8.67 -14.01 12.05
CA LEU A 333 9.41 -12.85 12.54
C LEU A 333 10.91 -13.17 12.59
N ASN A 334 11.72 -12.22 12.14
CA ASN A 334 13.18 -12.26 12.32
C ASN A 334 13.54 -11.37 13.51
N PRO A 335 14.06 -11.94 14.63
CA PRO A 335 14.38 -11.17 15.84
C PRO A 335 15.34 -10.00 15.58
N VAL A 336 16.37 -10.20 14.76
CA VAL A 336 17.36 -9.16 14.44
C VAL A 336 16.68 -7.92 13.83
N ARG A 337 15.69 -8.13 12.97
CA ARG A 337 14.94 -7.03 12.33
C ARG A 337 13.97 -6.36 13.31
N CYS A 338 13.33 -7.13 14.17
CA CYS A 338 12.47 -6.62 15.24
C CYS A 338 13.26 -5.73 16.21
N GLU A 339 14.41 -6.23 16.67
CA GLU A 339 15.32 -5.50 17.57
C GLU A 339 15.88 -4.23 16.90
N ALA A 340 16.22 -4.28 15.61
CA ALA A 340 16.69 -3.11 14.88
C ALA A 340 15.64 -1.98 14.83
N ILE A 341 14.35 -2.31 14.65
CA ILE A 341 13.26 -1.34 14.73
C ILE A 341 13.18 -0.73 16.14
N THR A 342 13.19 -1.57 17.18
CA THR A 342 13.09 -1.09 18.56
C THR A 342 14.27 -0.23 18.94
N ARG A 343 15.50 -0.67 18.67
CA ARG A 343 16.72 0.11 18.93
C ARG A 343 16.65 1.49 18.28
N ARG A 344 16.24 1.54 16.98
CA ARG A 344 16.13 2.83 16.29
C ARG A 344 15.03 3.71 16.90
N THR A 345 13.91 3.13 17.31
CA THR A 345 12.83 3.89 17.96
C THR A 345 13.27 4.46 19.30
N GLN A 346 14.02 3.68 20.11
CA GLN A 346 14.61 4.15 21.37
C GLN A 346 15.65 5.26 21.18
N GLU A 347 16.47 5.19 20.10
CA GLU A 347 17.39 6.27 19.77
C GLU A 347 16.67 7.59 19.45
N LEU A 348 15.49 7.50 18.81
CA LEU A 348 14.68 8.67 18.44
C LEU A 348 13.90 9.21 19.63
N PHE A 349 13.31 8.33 20.44
CA PHE A 349 12.34 8.67 21.48
C PHE A 349 12.59 7.85 22.76
N PRO A 350 13.71 8.06 23.47
CA PRO A 350 14.16 7.14 24.54
C PRO A 350 13.13 6.90 25.64
N ASP A 351 12.37 7.93 26.02
CA ASP A 351 11.47 7.89 27.18
C ASP A 351 9.98 8.02 26.82
N ALA A 352 9.64 7.95 25.53
CA ALA A 352 8.25 8.17 25.07
C ALA A 352 7.36 6.93 25.22
N CYS A 353 7.92 5.73 25.20
CA CYS A 353 7.17 4.48 25.12
C CYS A 353 7.70 3.41 26.06
N ASP A 354 6.83 2.45 26.45
CA ASP A 354 7.27 1.21 27.09
C ASP A 354 7.74 0.20 26.04
N TYR A 355 9.03 0.15 25.82
CA TYR A 355 9.66 -0.73 24.83
C TYR A 355 9.67 -2.19 25.24
N ASN A 356 9.49 -2.53 26.52
CA ASN A 356 9.40 -3.90 27.01
C ASN A 356 8.07 -4.56 26.60
N GLN A 357 7.05 -3.75 26.30
CA GLN A 357 5.75 -4.21 25.82
C GLN A 357 5.62 -4.14 24.28
N ALA A 358 6.73 -4.22 23.56
CA ALA A 358 6.74 -4.21 22.11
C ALA A 358 5.91 -5.36 21.51
N GLN A 359 4.94 -5.05 20.68
CA GLN A 359 4.16 -6.02 19.90
C GLN A 359 4.66 -6.03 18.47
N TYR A 360 5.35 -7.10 18.07
CA TYR A 360 5.88 -7.26 16.72
C TYR A 360 4.89 -7.96 15.80
N TRP A 361 4.87 -7.53 14.55
CA TRP A 361 4.07 -8.15 13.52
C TRP A 361 4.80 -8.11 12.16
N ALA A 362 4.44 -9.06 11.27
CA ALA A 362 4.93 -9.07 9.90
C ALA A 362 3.81 -9.35 8.91
N GLY A 363 3.79 -8.60 7.79
CA GLY A 363 2.84 -8.76 6.71
C GLY A 363 3.49 -8.75 5.33
N LEU A 364 2.78 -9.28 4.35
CA LEU A 364 3.24 -9.47 2.98
C LEU A 364 2.71 -8.36 2.06
N ARG A 365 3.51 -7.34 1.81
CA ARG A 365 3.17 -6.28 0.85
C ARG A 365 3.12 -6.85 -0.56
N PRO A 366 2.05 -6.61 -1.33
CA PRO A 366 1.93 -7.10 -2.71
C PRO A 366 2.72 -6.21 -3.67
N LEU A 367 4.04 -6.43 -3.76
CA LEU A 367 4.92 -5.57 -4.53
C LEU A 367 4.85 -5.85 -6.02
N THR A 368 4.50 -4.85 -6.82
CA THR A 368 4.73 -4.83 -8.26
C THR A 368 6.10 -4.21 -8.56
N PRO A 369 6.77 -4.53 -9.67
CA PRO A 369 8.07 -3.95 -10.00
C PRO A 369 8.07 -2.43 -10.15
N SER A 370 6.97 -1.86 -10.65
CA SER A 370 6.76 -0.42 -10.86
C SER A 370 6.17 0.32 -9.66
N ASN A 371 5.73 -0.38 -8.61
CA ASN A 371 4.86 0.11 -7.53
C ASN A 371 3.45 0.57 -7.99
N ILE A 372 3.10 0.44 -9.28
CA ILE A 372 1.75 0.72 -9.78
C ILE A 372 0.87 -0.51 -9.55
N PRO A 373 -0.32 -0.38 -8.91
CA PRO A 373 -1.24 -1.48 -8.71
C PRO A 373 -1.93 -1.90 -10.01
N TYR A 374 -2.39 -3.14 -10.06
CA TYR A 374 -3.29 -3.64 -11.09
C TYR A 374 -4.74 -3.30 -10.69
N ILE A 375 -5.32 -2.31 -11.36
CA ILE A 375 -6.72 -1.90 -11.21
C ILE A 375 -7.36 -1.96 -12.59
N GLY A 376 -8.39 -2.78 -12.80
CA GLY A 376 -9.07 -2.84 -14.09
C GLY A 376 -9.48 -4.23 -14.54
N LYS A 377 -9.48 -4.43 -15.86
CA LYS A 377 -10.03 -5.62 -16.55
C LYS A 377 -8.97 -6.67 -16.81
N THR A 378 -9.41 -7.92 -16.96
CA THR A 378 -8.59 -9.02 -17.45
C THR A 378 -9.04 -9.44 -18.86
N LYS A 379 -8.47 -10.55 -19.35
CA LYS A 379 -8.94 -11.18 -20.59
C LYS A 379 -10.35 -11.83 -20.46
N TYR A 380 -10.82 -12.06 -19.24
CA TYR A 380 -12.20 -12.50 -18.97
C TYR A 380 -13.09 -11.27 -18.81
N SER A 381 -14.24 -11.25 -19.48
CA SER A 381 -15.12 -10.06 -19.55
C SER A 381 -15.64 -9.57 -18.21
N ASN A 382 -15.68 -10.45 -17.20
CA ASN A 382 -16.26 -10.21 -15.88
C ASN A 382 -15.29 -10.51 -14.71
N LEU A 383 -14.00 -10.63 -14.98
CA LEU A 383 -12.96 -10.76 -13.94
C LEU A 383 -12.11 -9.50 -13.89
N PHE A 384 -12.11 -8.88 -12.73
CA PHE A 384 -11.45 -7.60 -12.48
C PHE A 384 -10.36 -7.73 -11.42
N LEU A 385 -9.37 -6.86 -11.52
CA LEU A 385 -8.24 -6.78 -10.61
C LEU A 385 -8.30 -5.50 -9.79
N ASN A 386 -8.07 -5.61 -8.49
CA ASN A 386 -7.78 -4.50 -7.61
C ASN A 386 -6.73 -4.94 -6.58
N THR A 387 -5.47 -5.03 -7.01
CA THR A 387 -4.41 -5.70 -6.24
C THR A 387 -3.03 -5.15 -6.61
N GLY A 388 -2.00 -5.51 -5.84
CA GLY A 388 -0.63 -5.09 -6.16
C GLY A 388 -0.24 -3.69 -5.66
N HIS A 389 -0.90 -3.18 -4.64
CA HIS A 389 -0.72 -1.81 -4.10
C HIS A 389 0.59 -1.60 -3.33
N GLY A 390 1.44 -2.61 -3.24
CA GLY A 390 2.77 -2.50 -2.64
C GLY A 390 2.74 -1.99 -1.21
N THR A 391 3.51 -0.93 -0.96
CA THR A 391 3.60 -0.26 0.35
C THR A 391 2.49 0.77 0.59
N LEU A 392 1.73 1.15 -0.45
CA LEU A 392 0.78 2.25 -0.43
C LEU A 392 -0.69 1.79 -0.43
N GLY A 393 -0.96 0.54 -0.04
CA GLY A 393 -2.31 -0.01 -0.04
C GLY A 393 -3.30 0.76 0.84
N TRP A 394 -2.85 1.33 1.96
CA TRP A 394 -3.66 2.23 2.79
C TRP A 394 -3.94 3.55 2.06
N THR A 395 -2.91 4.18 1.54
CA THR A 395 -3.01 5.42 0.77
C THR A 395 -3.95 5.31 -0.43
N MET A 396 -3.89 4.20 -1.18
CA MET A 396 -4.62 4.04 -2.45
C MET A 396 -5.95 3.28 -2.31
N GLY A 397 -6.24 2.69 -1.15
CA GLY A 397 -7.30 1.68 -0.99
C GLY A 397 -8.70 2.19 -1.33
N CYS A 398 -9.10 3.35 -0.81
CA CYS A 398 -10.43 3.93 -1.05
C CYS A 398 -10.61 4.35 -2.51
N GLY A 399 -9.62 5.02 -3.11
CA GLY A 399 -9.67 5.45 -4.50
C GLY A 399 -9.69 4.30 -5.48
N SER A 400 -8.86 3.26 -5.25
CA SER A 400 -8.88 2.07 -6.09
C SER A 400 -10.18 1.29 -5.95
N GLY A 401 -10.77 1.26 -4.74
CA GLY A 401 -12.09 0.69 -4.49
C GLY A 401 -13.21 1.40 -5.26
N ARG A 402 -13.19 2.74 -5.28
CA ARG A 402 -14.13 3.54 -6.08
C ARG A 402 -13.93 3.32 -7.56
N ALA A 403 -12.70 3.40 -8.04
CA ALA A 403 -12.39 3.22 -9.46
C ALA A 403 -12.81 1.83 -9.97
N ILE A 404 -12.53 0.76 -9.20
CA ILE A 404 -12.92 -0.59 -9.64
C ILE A 404 -14.45 -0.77 -9.65
N ALA A 405 -15.18 -0.15 -8.73
CA ALA A 405 -16.65 -0.18 -8.74
C ALA A 405 -17.23 0.53 -9.98
N GLU A 406 -16.65 1.63 -10.41
CA GLU A 406 -17.01 2.31 -11.66
C GLU A 406 -16.74 1.41 -12.88
N ILE A 407 -15.57 0.76 -12.95
CA ILE A 407 -15.18 -0.14 -14.04
C ILE A 407 -16.11 -1.36 -14.12
N VAL A 408 -16.43 -1.99 -12.98
CA VAL A 408 -17.37 -3.12 -12.90
C VAL A 408 -18.76 -2.71 -13.35
N SER A 409 -19.17 -1.47 -13.06
CA SER A 409 -20.45 -0.89 -13.48
C SER A 409 -20.47 -0.39 -14.94
N GLY A 410 -19.40 -0.67 -15.72
CA GLY A 410 -19.30 -0.26 -17.13
C GLY A 410 -18.97 1.21 -17.34
N ARG A 411 -18.63 1.96 -16.29
CA ARG A 411 -18.20 3.36 -16.36
C ARG A 411 -16.68 3.45 -16.43
N GLN A 412 -16.19 4.57 -16.95
CA GLN A 412 -14.75 4.89 -16.91
C GLN A 412 -14.48 5.86 -15.77
N PRO A 413 -13.53 5.55 -14.86
CA PRO A 413 -13.14 6.49 -13.82
C PRO A 413 -12.54 7.78 -14.41
N GLU A 414 -12.95 8.92 -13.86
CA GLU A 414 -12.42 10.24 -14.22
C GLU A 414 -11.07 10.49 -13.54
N LEU A 415 -10.08 9.71 -13.93
CA LEU A 415 -8.74 9.72 -13.36
C LEU A 415 -7.70 9.42 -14.43
N ASP A 416 -6.65 10.24 -14.50
CA ASP A 416 -5.50 9.99 -15.38
C ASP A 416 -4.59 8.89 -14.81
N PHE A 417 -5.08 7.67 -14.88
CA PHE A 417 -4.39 6.48 -14.41
C PHE A 417 -4.42 5.38 -15.48
N ALA A 418 -3.33 4.63 -15.58
CA ALA A 418 -3.22 3.53 -16.54
C ALA A 418 -3.94 2.27 -16.02
N PHE A 419 -5.25 2.24 -16.16
CA PHE A 419 -6.07 1.09 -15.76
C PHE A 419 -5.73 -0.16 -16.57
N THR A 420 -5.58 -1.28 -15.87
CA THR A 420 -5.25 -2.57 -16.49
C THR A 420 -6.34 -3.00 -17.48
N GLY A 421 -5.93 -3.39 -18.69
CA GLY A 421 -6.86 -3.89 -19.72
C GLY A 421 -7.85 -2.85 -20.25
N MET A 422 -7.57 -1.56 -20.08
CA MET A 422 -8.38 -0.46 -20.60
C MET A 422 -7.55 0.43 -21.53
N ALA A 423 -8.20 0.99 -22.55
CA ALA A 423 -7.58 1.98 -23.41
C ALA A 423 -7.40 3.30 -22.65
N ARG A 424 -6.29 3.99 -22.88
CA ARG A 424 -6.09 5.34 -22.33
C ARG A 424 -7.03 6.33 -23.01
N THR A 425 -7.64 7.21 -22.23
CA THR A 425 -8.45 8.31 -22.76
C THR A 425 -7.57 9.36 -23.44
N SER A 426 -8.18 10.17 -24.32
CA SER A 426 -7.50 11.25 -25.06
C SER A 426 -6.90 12.32 -24.12
N VAL A 427 -7.45 12.50 -22.92
CA VAL A 427 -6.91 13.39 -21.87
C VAL A 427 -5.52 12.92 -21.44
N THR A 428 -5.32 11.62 -21.29
CA THR A 428 -4.03 10.99 -20.96
C THR A 428 -2.96 11.21 -22.03
N ARG A 429 -3.34 11.33 -23.31
CA ARG A 429 -2.41 11.57 -24.43
C ARG A 429 -1.85 12.98 -24.46
N ALA A 430 -2.63 13.98 -24.10
CA ALA A 430 -2.23 15.40 -24.17
C ALA A 430 -1.18 15.76 -23.09
N MET A 431 -1.24 15.13 -21.89
CA MET A 431 -0.30 15.43 -20.79
C MET A 431 1.07 14.72 -20.92
N ILE A 432 1.19 13.65 -21.72
CA ILE A 432 2.47 12.97 -21.95
C ILE A 432 3.38 13.75 -22.93
N SER A 433 2.82 14.67 -23.70
CA SER A 433 3.55 15.47 -24.69
C SER A 433 4.22 16.74 -24.12
N ILE A 434 4.20 16.96 -22.81
CA ILE A 434 4.98 18.04 -22.21
C ILE A 434 6.45 17.57 -22.12
N PRO A 435 7.37 18.13 -22.91
CA PRO A 435 8.76 17.72 -22.89
C PRO A 435 9.37 18.11 -21.54
N VAL A 436 9.89 17.12 -20.83
CA VAL A 436 10.74 17.35 -19.66
C VAL A 436 12.04 17.94 -20.18
N HIS A 437 12.20 19.26 -20.15
CA HIS A 437 13.48 19.91 -20.36
C HIS A 437 14.39 19.57 -19.17
N VAL A 438 15.11 18.48 -19.28
CA VAL A 438 16.28 18.22 -18.43
C VAL A 438 17.36 19.19 -18.91
N LYS A 439 17.51 20.33 -18.24
CA LYS A 439 18.72 21.13 -18.38
C LYS A 439 19.86 20.35 -17.73
N ASN A 440 20.71 19.77 -18.58
CA ASN A 440 22.04 19.35 -18.18
C ASN A 440 22.87 20.60 -17.84
N SER A 441 23.15 20.79 -16.57
CA SER A 441 24.17 21.70 -16.07
C SER A 441 24.92 21.03 -14.95
#